data_f55d0dbe9e185c9552c4e98a245e0259
#
_entry.id   f55d0dbe9e185c9552c4e98a245e0259
#
_cell.length_a   1.000
_cell.length_b   1.000
_cell.length_c   1.000
_cell.angle_alpha   90.00
_cell.angle_beta   90.00
_cell.angle_gamma   90.00
#
_symmetry.space_group_name_H-M   'P 1'
#
loop_
_entity.id
_entity.type
_entity.pdbx_description
1 polymer ?
#
loop_
_entity_poly.entity_id
_entity_poly.type
_entity_poly.pdbx_seq_one_letter_code
_entity_poly.pdbx_strand_id
1 'polypeptide(L)' 'MAGKQSGNDSDRYVQPNKERGGWDVVKEGHKQASAHTETKAEAIDRARQIVSNQGGGELRIKNEQGRLIDSDTVKAR' A
#
# COMPACT_ATOMS: atom_id res chain seq x y z
N MET A 1 23.93 7.96 -5.89
CA MET A 1 23.48 7.79 -5.59
C MET A 1 22.79 7.81 -5.31
N ALA A 2 22.54 7.91 -5.25
CA ALA A 2 21.90 7.89 -4.98
C ALA A 2 21.22 7.95 -4.56
N GLY A 3 20.93 8.01 -4.36
CA GLY A 3 20.19 8.15 -3.97
C GLY A 3 19.49 7.90 -3.27
N LYS A 4 19.31 7.97 -2.83
CA LYS A 4 18.64 7.68 -2.13
C LYS A 4 17.56 7.76 -2.05
N GLN A 5 17.40 7.35 -2.12
CA GLN A 5 16.18 7.36 -2.18
C GLN A 5 15.44 7.80 -1.15
N SER A 6 14.70 8.55 -1.26
CA SER A 6 14.06 9.07 -0.19
C SER A 6 12.96 8.18 0.19
N GLY A 7 12.14 7.87 -0.18
CA GLY A 7 11.09 7.06 0.30
C GLY A 7 11.54 5.70 0.60
N ASN A 8 10.75 5.04 1.30
CA ASN A 8 10.99 3.68 1.69
C ASN A 8 10.42 2.77 0.64
N ASP A 9 11.21 1.85 0.12
CA ASP A 9 10.74 0.91 -0.88
C ASP A 9 9.60 0.04 -0.36
N SER A 10 9.44 -0.05 0.94
CA SER A 10 8.38 -0.86 1.51
C SER A 10 7.05 -0.13 1.66
N ASP A 11 7.02 1.18 1.39
CA ASP A 11 5.76 1.92 1.48
C ASP A 11 4.74 1.39 0.48
N ARG A 12 3.49 1.38 0.89
CA ARG A 12 2.41 0.87 0.03
C ARG A 12 1.17 1.74 0.15
N TYR A 13 0.35 1.71 -0.90
CA TYR A 13 -0.96 2.35 -0.94
C TYR A 13 -2.02 1.29 -1.03
N VAL A 14 -3.13 1.50 -0.32
CA VAL A 14 -4.33 0.69 -0.47
C VAL A 14 -5.33 1.56 -1.22
N GLN A 15 -5.80 1.10 -2.37
CA GLN A 15 -6.68 1.90 -3.22
C GLN A 15 -7.70 1.00 -3.93
N PRO A 16 -8.86 1.56 -4.28
CA PRO A 16 -9.85 0.75 -4.99
C PRO A 16 -9.41 0.46 -6.42
N ASN A 17 -9.80 -0.70 -6.91
CA ASN A 17 -9.60 -1.06 -8.30
C ASN A 17 -10.93 -0.89 -9.03
N LYS A 18 -11.02 0.16 -9.83
CA LYS A 18 -12.30 0.51 -10.46
C LYS A 18 -12.60 -0.36 -11.67
N GLU A 19 -11.62 -1.01 -12.23
CA GLU A 19 -11.84 -1.86 -13.39
C GLU A 19 -12.31 -3.25 -13.00
N ARG A 20 -11.69 -3.82 -11.97
CA ARG A 20 -11.98 -5.19 -11.57
C ARG A 20 -12.86 -5.28 -10.34
N GLY A 21 -13.02 -4.16 -9.65
CA GLY A 21 -13.62 -4.18 -8.34
C GLY A 21 -12.60 -4.59 -7.29
N GLY A 22 -12.99 -4.48 -6.05
CA GLY A 22 -12.08 -4.81 -4.96
C GLY A 22 -11.05 -3.73 -4.72
N TRP A 23 -9.95 -4.12 -4.10
CA TRP A 23 -8.93 -3.19 -3.64
C TRP A 23 -7.54 -3.72 -3.95
N ASP A 24 -6.64 -2.81 -4.25
CA ASP A 24 -5.25 -3.15 -4.57
C ASP A 24 -4.31 -2.61 -3.52
N VAL A 25 -3.24 -3.35 -3.32
CA VAL A 25 -2.08 -2.87 -2.58
C VAL A 25 -1.02 -2.54 -3.62
N VAL A 26 -0.59 -1.30 -3.69
CA VAL A 26 0.26 -0.80 -4.76
C VAL A 26 1.48 -0.12 -4.18
N LYS A 27 2.62 -0.36 -4.78
CA LYS A 27 3.84 0.34 -4.43
C LYS A 27 3.91 1.63 -5.22
N GLU A 28 4.34 2.70 -4.58
CA GLU A 28 4.42 4.00 -5.23
C GLU A 28 5.30 3.91 -6.47
N GLY A 29 4.81 4.47 -7.57
CA GLY A 29 5.55 4.46 -8.82
C GLY A 29 5.44 3.19 -9.62
N HIS A 30 4.73 2.20 -9.13
CA HIS A 30 4.55 0.94 -9.84
C HIS A 30 3.13 0.84 -10.36
N LYS A 31 2.99 0.29 -11.57
CA LYS A 31 1.67 0.12 -12.17
C LYS A 31 0.98 -1.13 -11.69
N GLN A 32 1.75 -2.16 -11.40
CA GLN A 32 1.16 -3.43 -10.99
C GLN A 32 0.93 -3.45 -9.50
N ALA A 33 -0.18 -4.04 -9.12
CA ALA A 33 -0.49 -4.19 -7.71
C ALA A 33 0.40 -5.27 -7.09
N SER A 34 0.83 -5.02 -5.85
CA SER A 34 1.51 -6.04 -5.07
C SER A 34 0.54 -7.13 -4.64
N ALA A 35 -0.74 -6.77 -4.47
CA ALA A 35 -1.78 -7.71 -4.09
C ALA A 35 -3.12 -7.13 -4.46
N HIS A 36 -4.12 -7.99 -4.59
CA HIS A 36 -5.50 -7.59 -4.87
C HIS A 36 -6.40 -8.38 -3.93
N THR A 37 -7.37 -7.71 -3.33
CA THR A 37 -8.31 -8.33 -2.42
C THR A 37 -9.71 -7.87 -2.74
N GLU A 38 -10.70 -8.53 -2.18
CA GLU A 38 -12.08 -8.17 -2.43
C GLU A 38 -12.57 -7.03 -1.56
N THR A 39 -11.99 -6.87 -0.38
CA THR A 39 -12.43 -5.83 0.55
C THR A 39 -11.28 -4.94 0.95
N LYS A 40 -11.62 -3.73 1.39
CA LYS A 40 -10.64 -2.78 1.88
C LYS A 40 -9.91 -3.33 3.11
N ALA A 41 -10.64 -3.97 4.01
CA ALA A 41 -10.04 -4.49 5.23
C ALA A 41 -8.99 -5.54 4.92
N GLU A 42 -9.26 -6.41 3.94
CA GLU A 42 -8.30 -7.40 3.53
C GLU A 42 -7.07 -6.77 2.90
N ALA A 43 -7.28 -5.71 2.11
CA ALA A 43 -6.16 -5.02 1.48
C ALA A 43 -5.27 -4.36 2.52
N ILE A 44 -5.87 -3.74 3.52
CA ILE A 44 -5.11 -3.11 4.59
C ILE A 44 -4.28 -4.15 5.34
N ASP A 45 -4.89 -5.28 5.67
CA ASP A 45 -4.20 -6.34 6.38
C ASP A 45 -3.04 -6.88 5.56
N ARG A 46 -3.27 -7.10 4.27
CA ARG A 46 -2.23 -7.59 3.39
C ARG A 46 -1.10 -6.58 3.26
N ALA A 47 -1.44 -5.31 3.13
CA ALA A 47 -0.43 -4.26 3.02
C ALA A 47 0.43 -4.18 4.27
N ARG A 48 -0.17 -4.33 5.45
CA ARG A 48 0.61 -4.34 6.69
C ARG A 48 1.60 -5.49 6.71
N GLN A 49 1.20 -6.64 6.24
CA GLN A 49 2.09 -7.79 6.18
C GLN A 49 3.26 -7.53 5.24
N ILE A 50 2.97 -6.98 4.07
CA ILE A 50 4.00 -6.70 3.09
C ILE A 50 4.99 -5.68 3.64
N VAL A 51 4.49 -4.59 4.19
CA VAL A 51 5.34 -3.52 4.70
C VAL A 51 6.18 -4.02 5.88
N SER A 52 5.58 -4.74 6.81
CA SER A 52 6.32 -5.20 7.98
C SER A 52 7.38 -6.23 7.60
N ASN A 53 7.09 -7.07 6.61
CA ASN A 53 8.06 -8.07 6.15
C ASN A 53 9.25 -7.42 5.45
N GLN A 54 9.08 -6.23 4.94
CA GLN A 54 10.14 -5.54 4.22
C GLN A 54 10.87 -4.51 5.07
N GLY A 55 10.69 -4.57 6.38
CA GLY A 55 11.44 -3.69 7.27
C GLY A 55 10.65 -2.52 7.81
N GLY A 56 9.35 -2.49 7.56
CA GLY A 56 8.51 -1.39 8.03
C GLY A 56 8.43 -0.27 7.03
N GLY A 57 7.53 0.66 7.23
CA GLY A 57 7.35 1.80 6.35
C GLY A 57 5.98 2.41 6.55
N GLU A 58 5.53 3.16 5.56
CA GLU A 58 4.25 3.85 5.61
C GLU A 58 3.20 3.12 4.81
N LEU A 59 2.02 3.02 5.38
CA LEU A 59 0.85 2.48 4.72
C LEU A 59 -0.13 3.63 4.52
N ARG A 60 -0.46 3.93 3.27
CA ARG A 60 -1.38 5.00 2.94
C ARG A 60 -2.65 4.41 2.38
N ILE A 61 -3.77 4.88 2.89
CA ILE A 61 -5.07 4.29 2.59
C ILE A 61 -5.94 5.32 1.90
N LYS A 62 -6.48 4.96 0.75
CA LYS A 62 -7.38 5.81 -0.01
C LYS A 62 -8.80 5.35 0.16
N ASN A 63 -9.74 6.28 -0.06
CA ASN A 63 -11.16 5.94 0.01
C ASN A 63 -11.64 5.47 -1.36
N GLU A 64 -12.94 5.25 -1.48
CA GLU A 64 -13.53 4.74 -2.71
C GLU A 64 -13.42 5.69 -3.88
N GLN A 65 -13.19 6.97 -3.62
CA GLN A 65 -12.97 7.95 -4.67
C GLN A 65 -11.50 8.11 -5.01
N GLY A 66 -10.63 7.34 -4.37
CA GLY A 66 -9.20 7.41 -4.64
C GLY A 66 -8.47 8.50 -3.89
N ARG A 67 -9.10 9.11 -2.89
CA ARG A 67 -8.46 10.14 -2.08
C ARG A 67 -7.76 9.53 -0.88
N LEU A 68 -6.60 10.08 -0.56
CA LEU A 68 -5.88 9.63 0.63
C LEU A 68 -6.63 10.10 1.86
N ILE A 69 -7.06 9.17 2.69
CA ILE A 69 -7.84 9.47 3.89
C ILE A 69 -7.13 9.09 5.18
N ASP A 70 -6.10 8.28 5.10
CA ASP A 70 -5.44 7.81 6.30
C ASP A 70 -4.04 7.34 5.98
N SER A 71 -3.18 7.38 6.96
CA SER A 71 -1.86 6.79 6.83
C SER A 71 -1.46 6.22 8.16
N ASP A 72 -0.62 5.21 8.13
CA ASP A 72 -0.24 4.50 9.33
C ASP A 72 1.21 4.06 9.18
N THR A 73 1.96 4.14 10.26
CA THR A 73 3.34 3.67 10.27
C THR A 73 3.33 2.21 10.69
N VAL A 74 3.88 1.37 9.86
CA VAL A 74 3.96 -0.06 10.14
C VAL A 74 5.37 -0.40 10.52
N LYS A 75 5.53 -1.05 11.67
CA LYS A 75 6.85 -1.41 12.15
C LYS A 75 7.32 -2.72 11.53
N ALA A 76 8.61 -2.87 11.46
CA ALA A 76 9.21 -4.11 11.00
C ALA A 76 8.85 -5.25 11.94
N ARG A 77 8.75 -6.44 11.40
CA ARG A 77 8.49 -7.64 12.18
C ARG A 77 9.68 -8.00 13.01
#